data_8785d6c0c280621ceb093568d26e50aa
#
_entry.id   8785d6c0c280621ceb093568d26e50aa
#
_cell.length_a   1.000
_cell.length_b   1.000
_cell.length_c   1.000
_cell.angle_alpha   90.00
_cell.angle_beta   90.00
_cell.angle_gamma   90.00
#
_symmetry.space_group_name_H-M   'P 1'
#
loop_
_entity.id
_entity.type
_entity.pdbx_description
1 polymer ?
#
loop_
_entity_poly.entity_id
_entity_poly.type
_entity_poly.pdbx_seq_one_letter_code
_entity_poly.pdbx_strand_id
1 'polypeptide(L)'
;MIHGVIIKHLTLHEDERGWLAEIYRDDEDHYQPVMGYVSVTHPGVARGPHEHKYQSDCFVFVGPGDFELHLWDRRENSSTNGQYIKEVVGQ
;
A
#
# COMPACT_ATOMS: atom_id res chain seq x y z
N MET A 1 -0.46 14.55 -4.74
CA MET A 1 -0.66 13.09 -4.73
C MET A 1 -0.67 12.57 -6.15
N ILE A 2 -0.20 11.38 -6.37
CA ILE A 2 -0.21 10.74 -7.69
C ILE A 2 -1.64 10.30 -8.01
N HIS A 3 -2.11 10.62 -9.21
CA HIS A 3 -3.48 10.30 -9.65
C HIS A 3 -3.73 8.79 -9.62
N GLY A 4 -4.82 8.39 -9.00
CA GLY A 4 -5.23 6.99 -8.89
C GLY A 4 -4.65 6.24 -7.69
N VAL A 5 -3.71 6.82 -6.96
CA VAL A 5 -3.18 6.23 -5.73
C VAL A 5 -4.13 6.55 -4.58
N ILE A 6 -4.52 5.53 -3.85
CA ILE A 6 -5.39 5.65 -2.68
C ILE A 6 -4.62 5.17 -1.46
N ILE A 7 -4.53 6.02 -0.44
CA ILE A 7 -3.95 5.65 0.85
C ILE A 7 -5.07 5.63 1.88
N LYS A 8 -5.19 4.52 2.55
CA LYS A 8 -6.27 4.28 3.50
C LYS A 8 -5.70 3.84 4.84
N HIS A 9 -6.13 4.48 5.91
CA HIS A 9 -5.82 4.03 7.26
C HIS A 9 -6.82 2.97 7.68
N LEU A 10 -6.32 1.84 8.17
CA LEU A 10 -7.17 0.77 8.62
C LEU A 10 -7.70 1.08 10.02
N THR A 11 -8.94 0.68 10.27
CA THR A 11 -9.53 0.76 11.60
C THR A 11 -9.07 -0.44 12.42
N LEU A 12 -8.46 -0.18 13.56
CA LEU A 12 -8.07 -1.23 14.50
C LEU A 12 -9.20 -1.47 15.48
N HIS A 13 -9.68 -2.70 15.53
CA HIS A 13 -10.67 -3.14 16.50
C HIS A 13 -9.93 -3.78 17.67
N GLU A 14 -9.75 -3.04 18.74
CA GLU A 14 -8.96 -3.46 19.90
C GLU A 14 -9.82 -4.00 21.03
N ASP A 15 -9.32 -5.02 21.71
CA ASP A 15 -9.84 -5.51 22.98
C ASP A 15 -8.66 -6.06 23.81
N GLU A 16 -8.95 -6.72 24.93
CA GLU A 16 -7.92 -7.25 25.82
C GLU A 16 -7.05 -8.34 25.19
N ARG A 17 -7.47 -8.90 24.06
CA ARG A 17 -6.70 -9.94 23.35
C ARG A 17 -5.73 -9.35 22.33
N GLY A 18 -5.88 -8.09 21.95
CA GLY A 18 -5.09 -7.44 20.93
C GLY A 18 -5.96 -6.64 19.97
N TRP A 19 -5.64 -6.70 18.68
CA TRP A 19 -6.42 -5.95 17.68
C TRP A 19 -6.62 -6.77 16.40
N LEU A 20 -7.63 -6.35 15.65
CA LEU A 20 -7.96 -6.89 14.33
C LEU A 20 -8.24 -5.73 13.39
N ALA A 21 -7.81 -5.85 12.14
CA ALA A 21 -8.15 -4.89 11.09
C ALA A 21 -8.57 -5.65 9.83
N GLU A 22 -9.64 -5.18 9.20
CA GLU A 22 -10.09 -5.72 7.92
C GLU A 22 -9.30 -5.06 6.81
N ILE A 23 -8.65 -5.86 5.96
CA ILE A 23 -7.79 -5.36 4.89
C ILE A 23 -8.49 -5.38 3.53
N TYR A 24 -9.54 -6.19 3.38
CA TYR A 24 -10.32 -6.29 2.15
C TYR A 24 -11.74 -6.73 2.46
N ARG A 25 -12.71 -6.08 1.82
CA ARG A 25 -14.10 -6.47 1.83
C ARG A 25 -14.66 -6.27 0.43
N ASP A 26 -15.27 -7.27 -0.16
CA ASP A 26 -15.82 -7.16 -1.51
C ASP A 26 -17.09 -6.31 -1.59
N ASP A 27 -17.72 -6.01 -0.45
CA ASP A 27 -18.86 -5.09 -0.36
C ASP A 27 -18.45 -3.61 -0.25
N GLU A 28 -17.17 -3.33 0.03
CA GLU A 28 -16.67 -1.96 0.19
C GLU A 28 -15.53 -1.61 -0.77
N ASP A 29 -14.69 -2.59 -1.10
CA ASP A 29 -13.50 -2.36 -1.90
C ASP A 29 -13.82 -2.49 -3.39
N HIS A 30 -13.14 -1.70 -4.21
CA HIS A 30 -13.43 -1.58 -5.64
C HIS A 30 -12.43 -2.32 -6.53
N TYR A 31 -11.70 -3.27 -5.98
CA TYR A 31 -10.76 -4.10 -6.73
C TYR A 31 -11.01 -5.57 -6.43
N GLN A 32 -10.57 -6.42 -7.36
CA GLN A 32 -10.72 -7.86 -7.22
C GLN A 32 -9.36 -8.52 -7.09
N PRO A 33 -8.96 -8.93 -5.89
CA PRO A 33 -7.67 -9.59 -5.72
C PRO A 33 -7.72 -10.99 -6.31
N VAL A 34 -6.63 -11.36 -6.99
CA VAL A 34 -6.47 -12.70 -7.55
C VAL A 34 -5.40 -13.50 -6.82
N MET A 35 -4.61 -12.83 -5.99
CA MET A 35 -3.54 -13.44 -5.21
C MET A 35 -3.26 -12.58 -3.98
N GLY A 36 -2.93 -13.22 -2.89
CA GLY A 36 -2.48 -12.55 -1.69
C GLY A 36 -1.22 -13.21 -1.15
N TYR A 37 -0.31 -12.41 -0.61
CA TYR A 37 0.89 -12.92 0.03
C TYR A 37 1.38 -11.96 1.11
N VAL A 38 2.25 -12.44 1.97
CA VAL A 38 2.89 -11.64 3.01
C VAL A 38 4.39 -11.58 2.72
N SER A 39 4.95 -10.40 2.87
CA SER A 39 6.38 -10.19 2.69
C SER A 39 6.94 -9.48 3.93
N VAL A 40 8.04 -9.97 4.43
CA VAL A 40 8.74 -9.37 5.56
C VAL A 40 9.96 -8.63 5.03
N THR A 41 10.16 -7.41 5.51
CA THR A 41 11.33 -6.60 5.15
C THR A 41 12.09 -6.24 6.42
N HIS A 42 13.36 -6.59 6.44
CA HIS A 42 14.22 -6.26 7.58
C HIS A 42 14.53 -4.76 7.62
N PRO A 43 14.77 -4.20 8.81
CA PRO A 43 15.14 -2.79 8.93
C PRO A 43 16.34 -2.43 8.06
N GLY A 44 16.28 -1.26 7.42
CA GLY A 44 17.35 -0.75 6.59
C GLY A 44 17.43 -1.35 5.18
N VAL A 45 16.50 -2.23 4.84
CA VAL A 45 16.47 -2.89 3.54
C VAL A 45 15.34 -2.31 2.70
N ALA A 46 15.60 -2.14 1.41
CA ALA A 46 14.60 -1.69 0.45
C ALA A 46 14.17 -2.84 -0.45
N ARG A 47 12.90 -2.79 -0.88
CA ARG A 47 12.36 -3.67 -1.91
C ARG A 47 11.90 -2.84 -3.08
N GLY A 48 12.27 -3.24 -4.28
CA GLY A 48 11.93 -2.52 -5.49
C GLY A 48 13.09 -1.70 -6.04
N PRO A 49 12.79 -0.75 -6.92
CA PRO A 49 11.44 -0.40 -7.36
C PRO A 49 10.79 -1.48 -8.23
N HIS A 50 9.45 -1.47 -8.25
CA HIS A 50 8.64 -2.36 -9.07
C HIS A 50 7.69 -1.55 -9.92
N GLU A 51 7.40 -2.05 -11.13
CA GLU A 51 6.46 -1.41 -12.02
C GLU A 51 5.62 -2.50 -12.70
N HIS A 52 4.30 -2.31 -12.70
CA HIS A 52 3.38 -3.20 -13.38
C HIS A 52 2.59 -2.42 -14.43
N LYS A 53 2.55 -2.97 -15.64
CA LYS A 53 1.90 -2.29 -16.76
C LYS A 53 0.40 -2.53 -16.79
N TYR A 54 -0.06 -3.71 -16.40
CA TYR A 54 -1.44 -4.15 -16.53
C TYR A 54 -2.06 -4.63 -15.23
N GLN A 55 -1.47 -4.30 -14.11
CA GLN A 55 -1.88 -4.79 -12.83
C GLN A 55 -1.86 -3.66 -11.80
N SER A 56 -2.87 -3.63 -10.96
CA SER A 56 -2.89 -2.75 -9.78
C SER A 56 -2.54 -3.56 -8.55
N ASP A 57 -1.78 -2.96 -7.66
CA ASP A 57 -1.38 -3.59 -6.42
C ASP A 57 -2.04 -2.90 -5.24
N CYS A 58 -2.39 -3.69 -4.23
CA CYS A 58 -2.84 -3.20 -2.95
C CYS A 58 -1.85 -3.69 -1.89
N PHE A 59 -1.15 -2.74 -1.26
CA PHE A 59 -0.19 -3.04 -0.20
C PHE A 59 -0.81 -2.74 1.15
N VAL A 60 -0.63 -3.66 2.09
CA VAL A 60 -1.02 -3.46 3.48
C VAL A 60 0.25 -3.47 4.32
N PHE A 61 0.52 -2.37 5.00
CA PHE A 61 1.73 -2.23 5.82
C PHE A 61 1.35 -2.43 7.27
N VAL A 62 1.91 -3.47 7.86
CA VAL A 62 1.66 -3.82 9.26
C VAL A 62 3.00 -4.10 9.89
N GLY A 63 3.19 -3.57 11.05
CA GLY A 63 4.41 -3.95 11.70
C GLY A 63 4.61 -3.27 13.00
N PRO A 64 5.72 -3.57 13.70
CA PRO A 64 6.13 -2.73 14.81
C PRO A 64 6.83 -1.45 14.36
N GLY A 65 7.22 -1.33 13.11
CA GLY A 65 7.94 -0.17 12.58
C GLY A 65 7.25 0.46 11.39
N ASP A 66 7.89 1.52 10.89
CA ASP A 66 7.41 2.27 9.74
C ASP A 66 8.15 1.87 8.49
N PHE A 67 7.49 2.12 7.36
CA PHE A 67 8.07 1.96 6.03
C PHE A 67 8.07 3.31 5.33
N GLU A 68 9.09 3.56 4.53
CA GLU A 68 9.06 4.65 3.57
C GLU A 68 8.57 4.09 2.24
N LEU A 69 7.43 4.58 1.79
CA LEU A 69 6.86 4.22 0.50
C LEU A 69 7.24 5.30 -0.50
N HIS A 70 7.91 4.90 -1.56
CA HIS A 70 8.34 5.78 -2.63
C HIS A 70 7.54 5.47 -3.89
N LEU A 71 6.89 6.46 -4.46
CA LEU A 71 6.04 6.30 -5.64
C LEU A 71 6.45 7.30 -6.72
N TRP A 72 6.58 6.81 -7.95
CA TRP A 72 6.86 7.62 -9.13
C TRP A 72 5.73 7.40 -10.13
N ASP A 73 5.22 8.48 -10.70
CA ASP A 73 4.25 8.37 -11.79
C ASP A 73 4.97 8.49 -13.12
N ARG A 74 5.06 7.39 -13.83
CA ARG A 74 5.72 7.32 -15.14
C ARG A 74 4.74 7.18 -16.30
N ARG A 75 3.44 7.28 -16.04
CA ARG A 75 2.40 7.12 -17.06
C ARG A 75 2.32 8.37 -17.92
N GLU A 76 2.50 8.22 -19.24
CA GLU A 76 2.56 9.35 -20.18
C GLU A 76 1.29 10.21 -20.18
N ASN A 77 0.13 9.58 -20.05
CA ASN A 77 -1.17 10.27 -20.13
C ASN A 77 -1.77 10.60 -18.77
N SER A 78 -0.99 10.47 -17.70
CA SER A 78 -1.46 10.80 -16.36
C SER A 78 -1.36 12.29 -16.10
N SER A 79 -2.35 12.84 -15.41
CA SER A 79 -2.33 14.23 -14.97
C SER A 79 -1.18 14.53 -14.01
N THR A 80 -0.61 13.50 -13.38
CA THR A 80 0.50 13.63 -12.44
C THR A 80 1.79 12.98 -12.96
N ASN A 81 1.89 12.83 -14.30
CA ASN A 81 3.11 12.28 -14.92
C ASN A 81 4.35 13.02 -14.43
N GLY A 82 5.37 12.28 -14.06
CA GLY A 82 6.65 12.82 -13.60
C GLY A 82 6.70 13.12 -12.11
N GLN A 83 5.59 13.01 -11.39
CA GLN A 83 5.59 13.25 -9.96
C GLN A 83 6.22 12.10 -9.19
N TYR A 84 6.88 12.46 -8.09
CA TYR A 84 7.42 11.54 -7.12
C TYR A 84 6.90 11.93 -5.74
N ILE A 85 6.46 10.96 -4.97
CA ILE A 85 6.07 11.17 -3.58
C ILE A 85 6.75 10.15 -2.67
N LYS A 86 6.94 10.56 -1.43
CA LYS A 86 7.39 9.69 -0.35
C LYS A 86 6.39 9.79 0.79
N GLU A 87 5.90 8.67 1.25
CA GLU A 87 4.98 8.58 2.38
C GLU A 87 5.56 7.64 3.44
N VAL A 88 5.38 7.99 4.70
CA VAL A 88 5.69 7.08 5.80
C VAL A 88 4.41 6.34 6.14
N VAL A 89 4.46 5.02 6.06
CA VAL A 89 3.31 4.15 6.29
C VAL A 89 3.68 3.07 7.30
N GLY A 90 2.66 2.44 7.87
CA GLY A 90 2.83 1.37 8.84
C GLY A 90 2.17 1.73 10.14
N GLN A 91 2.93 2.19 11.07
CA GLN A 91 2.42 2.46 12.40
C GLN A 91 1.94 3.87 12.62
#